data_e6aeb8cfbfdcd37896a8f016095619a7
#
_entry.id   e6aeb8cfbfdcd37896a8f016095619a7
#
_cell.length_a   1.000
_cell.length_b   1.000
_cell.length_c   1.000
_cell.angle_alpha   90.00
_cell.angle_beta   90.00
_cell.angle_gamma   90.00
#
_symmetry.space_group_name_H-M   'P 1'
#
loop_
_entity.id
_entity.type
_entity.pdbx_description
1 polymer ?
#
loop_
_entity_poly.entity_id
_entity_poly.type
_entity_poly.pdbx_seq_one_letter_code
_entity_poly.pdbx_strand_id
1 'polypeptide(L)'
;PLPFKITQEDIGVLYANGVIDRDSEGNCYIPVPIYKKALYHHFKPKTNGERRHFKSPIETYKKYLDERGLLDVTKLLWRYIAYVKNRGNIIFSQGKASEGVYHYNIDAFFSTYAEFADAKCFVETPVGGGRVDLLLLQAGKTDIIEIKRYDADQYEKSQGQLKAYLERSGLSEGHLVMFSEYHEAEGYEKVEAEGKTLHLWIIPVKRPVPSA
;
A
#
# COMPACT_ATOMS: atom_id res chain seq x y z
N PRO A 1 28.10 -7.30 6.81
CA PRO A 1 27.90 -8.32 5.77
C PRO A 1 28.64 -9.61 6.15
N LEU A 2 28.06 -10.78 5.83
CA LEU A 2 28.66 -12.09 6.03
C LEU A 2 29.31 -12.52 4.70
N PRO A 3 30.64 -12.73 4.62
CA PRO A 3 31.28 -13.17 3.39
C PRO A 3 30.75 -14.54 2.92
N PHE A 4 30.49 -14.67 1.62
CA PHE A 4 30.03 -15.92 1.03
C PHE A 4 31.23 -16.87 0.84
N LYS A 5 31.30 -17.92 1.68
CA LYS A 5 32.34 -18.97 1.60
C LYS A 5 31.65 -20.33 1.52
N ILE A 6 31.50 -20.86 0.32
CA ILE A 6 30.81 -22.14 0.06
C ILE A 6 31.45 -23.33 0.79
N THR A 7 32.74 -23.22 1.14
CA THR A 7 33.46 -24.23 1.91
C THR A 7 33.14 -24.23 3.40
N GLN A 8 32.45 -23.21 3.87
CA GLN A 8 31.91 -23.17 5.23
C GLN A 8 30.61 -23.98 5.25
N GLU A 9 30.54 -25.00 6.09
CA GLU A 9 29.47 -26.01 6.09
C GLU A 9 28.07 -25.40 6.11
N ASP A 10 27.81 -24.49 7.05
CA ASP A 10 26.50 -23.84 7.18
C ASP A 10 26.13 -23.03 5.92
N ILE A 11 27.07 -22.29 5.34
CA ILE A 11 26.88 -21.51 4.12
C ILE A 11 26.62 -22.45 2.93
N GLY A 12 27.39 -23.53 2.83
CA GLY A 12 27.22 -24.54 1.77
C GLY A 12 25.83 -25.19 1.82
N VAL A 13 25.36 -25.56 3.00
CA VAL A 13 24.02 -26.16 3.20
C VAL A 13 22.93 -25.17 2.86
N LEU A 14 22.99 -23.93 3.33
CA LEU A 14 22.00 -22.90 3.05
C LEU A 14 21.96 -22.53 1.58
N TYR A 15 23.12 -22.46 0.92
CA TYR A 15 23.22 -22.21 -0.51
C TYR A 15 22.62 -23.35 -1.34
N ALA A 16 22.99 -24.60 -1.02
CA ALA A 16 22.48 -25.79 -1.71
C ALA A 16 20.95 -25.92 -1.62
N ASN A 17 20.34 -25.42 -0.53
CA ASN A 17 18.89 -25.38 -0.35
C ASN A 17 18.22 -24.08 -0.86
N GLY A 18 18.95 -23.19 -1.54
CA GLY A 18 18.40 -21.97 -2.12
C GLY A 18 17.95 -20.92 -1.09
N VAL A 19 18.39 -21.02 0.16
CA VAL A 19 18.04 -20.08 1.23
C VAL A 19 18.85 -18.79 1.13
N ILE A 20 20.14 -18.92 0.76
CA ILE A 20 21.06 -17.79 0.55
C ILE A 20 21.70 -17.87 -0.82
N ASP A 21 22.22 -16.73 -1.28
CA ASP A 21 23.02 -16.61 -2.49
C ASP A 21 24.15 -15.60 -2.27
N ARG A 22 25.01 -15.44 -3.26
CA ARG A 22 26.15 -14.50 -3.26
C ARG A 22 25.76 -13.22 -3.97
N ASP A 23 25.94 -12.07 -3.34
CA ASP A 23 25.78 -10.76 -3.98
C ASP A 23 27.01 -10.36 -4.82
N SER A 24 26.93 -9.21 -5.50
CA SER A 24 28.01 -8.67 -6.34
C SER A 24 29.26 -8.30 -5.55
N GLU A 25 29.16 -8.10 -4.25
CA GLU A 25 30.25 -7.76 -3.33
C GLU A 25 30.88 -8.98 -2.68
N GLY A 26 30.33 -10.17 -2.95
CA GLY A 26 30.82 -11.44 -2.39
C GLY A 26 30.29 -11.77 -1.02
N ASN A 27 29.18 -11.16 -0.60
CA ASN A 27 28.54 -11.44 0.67
C ASN A 27 27.32 -12.35 0.49
N CYS A 28 26.92 -13.02 1.60
CA CYS A 28 25.69 -13.77 1.65
C CYS A 28 24.49 -12.85 1.68
N TYR A 29 23.46 -13.14 0.85
CA TYR A 29 22.17 -12.51 0.95
C TYR A 29 21.06 -13.55 0.78
N ILE A 30 19.84 -13.21 1.18
CA ILE A 30 18.65 -14.07 1.05
C ILE A 30 17.88 -13.61 -0.19
N PRO A 31 17.92 -14.38 -1.32
CA PRO A 31 17.29 -13.96 -2.59
C PRO A 31 15.77 -14.05 -2.54
N VAL A 32 15.22 -14.97 -1.74
CA VAL A 32 13.78 -15.24 -1.69
C VAL A 32 13.13 -14.41 -0.57
N PRO A 33 12.24 -13.45 -0.89
CA PRO A 33 11.65 -12.54 0.10
C PRO A 33 10.91 -13.26 1.23
N ILE A 34 10.22 -14.37 0.95
CA ILE A 34 9.49 -15.12 1.96
C ILE A 34 10.43 -15.78 2.98
N TYR A 35 11.60 -16.27 2.56
CA TYR A 35 12.61 -16.81 3.47
C TYR A 35 13.18 -15.70 4.36
N LYS A 36 13.47 -14.54 3.77
CA LYS A 36 13.92 -13.37 4.52
C LYS A 36 12.90 -12.97 5.59
N LYS A 37 11.62 -12.97 5.25
CA LYS A 37 10.52 -12.65 6.17
C LYS A 37 10.41 -13.69 7.27
N ALA A 38 10.40 -14.99 6.93
CA ALA A 38 10.29 -16.10 7.89
C ALA A 38 11.45 -16.14 8.89
N LEU A 39 12.69 -16.02 8.40
CA LEU A 39 13.88 -15.97 9.23
C LEU A 39 13.89 -14.73 10.15
N TYR A 40 13.51 -13.57 9.62
CA TYR A 40 13.37 -12.36 10.42
C TYR A 40 12.38 -12.53 11.56
N HIS A 41 11.20 -13.12 11.30
CA HIS A 41 10.21 -13.38 12.35
C HIS A 41 10.68 -14.40 13.37
N HIS A 42 11.39 -15.45 12.93
CA HIS A 42 11.90 -16.51 13.80
C HIS A 42 13.03 -16.02 14.71
N PHE A 43 13.98 -15.27 14.16
CA PHE A 43 15.17 -14.79 14.87
C PHE A 43 15.03 -13.36 15.42
N LYS A 44 13.82 -12.81 15.40
CA LYS A 44 13.58 -11.46 15.94
C LYS A 44 14.05 -11.39 17.41
N PRO A 45 14.98 -10.46 17.74
CA PRO A 45 15.47 -10.33 19.10
C PRO A 45 14.35 -10.01 20.09
N LYS A 46 14.29 -10.73 21.18
CA LYS A 46 13.29 -10.52 22.24
C LYS A 46 13.75 -9.48 23.27
N THR A 47 15.04 -9.14 23.29
CA THR A 47 15.67 -8.26 24.26
C THR A 47 16.01 -6.87 23.69
N ASN A 48 16.00 -5.83 24.54
CA ASN A 48 16.14 -4.43 24.14
C ASN A 48 17.51 -4.08 23.52
N GLY A 49 18.59 -4.78 23.88
CA GLY A 49 19.95 -4.49 23.40
C GLY A 49 20.14 -4.78 21.91
N GLU A 50 19.50 -5.82 21.41
CA GLU A 50 19.62 -6.27 20.01
C GLU A 50 18.63 -5.54 19.07
N ARG A 51 17.55 -4.96 19.60
CA ARG A 51 16.54 -4.22 18.82
C ARG A 51 17.10 -3.02 18.05
N ARG A 52 18.23 -2.46 18.50
CA ARG A 52 18.88 -1.31 17.83
C ARG A 52 19.37 -1.66 16.43
N HIS A 53 19.68 -2.92 16.15
CA HIS A 53 20.18 -3.39 14.87
C HIS A 53 19.10 -3.97 13.96
N PHE A 54 17.91 -4.25 14.49
CA PHE A 54 16.79 -4.82 13.76
C PHE A 54 15.59 -3.88 13.85
N LYS A 55 15.42 -3.01 12.86
CA LYS A 55 14.14 -2.32 12.69
C LYS A 55 13.10 -3.37 12.31
N SER A 56 12.21 -3.70 13.25
CA SER A 56 11.05 -4.54 12.95
C SER A 56 10.28 -3.94 11.76
N PRO A 57 9.86 -4.72 10.77
CA PRO A 57 8.87 -4.25 9.81
C PRO A 57 7.68 -3.58 10.51
N ILE A 58 7.20 -4.15 11.62
CA ILE A 58 6.13 -3.57 12.45
C ILE A 58 6.47 -2.15 12.93
N GLU A 59 7.72 -1.87 13.35
CA GLU A 59 8.12 -0.51 13.75
C GLU A 59 8.12 0.48 12.58
N THR A 60 8.46 0.00 11.39
CA THR A 60 8.40 0.81 10.18
C THR A 60 6.95 1.13 9.80
N TYR A 61 6.00 0.24 10.09
CA TYR A 61 4.59 0.41 9.79
C TYR A 61 3.78 1.12 10.87
N LYS A 62 4.27 1.21 12.12
CA LYS A 62 3.61 1.94 13.22
C LYS A 62 3.18 3.35 12.86
N LYS A 63 3.96 4.05 12.04
CA LYS A 63 3.64 5.42 11.58
C LYS A 63 2.40 5.52 10.70
N TYR A 64 1.91 4.39 10.18
CA TYR A 64 0.69 4.29 9.38
C TYR A 64 -0.50 3.78 10.18
N LEU A 65 -0.34 3.62 11.50
CA LEU A 65 -1.41 3.26 12.40
C LEU A 65 -2.00 4.51 13.07
N ASP A 66 -3.26 4.43 13.44
CA ASP A 66 -3.91 5.39 14.30
C ASP A 66 -3.55 5.16 15.79
N GLU A 67 -4.10 5.95 16.70
CA GLU A 67 -3.86 5.85 18.14
C GLU A 67 -4.33 4.52 18.76
N ARG A 68 -5.26 3.84 18.11
CA ARG A 68 -5.79 2.53 18.50
C ARG A 68 -4.96 1.37 17.96
N GLY A 69 -3.94 1.66 17.15
CA GLY A 69 -3.13 0.65 16.47
C GLY A 69 -3.77 0.08 15.21
N LEU A 70 -4.83 0.72 14.68
CA LEU A 70 -5.48 0.34 13.43
C LEU A 70 -4.87 1.11 12.26
N LEU A 71 -4.95 0.54 11.06
CA LEU A 71 -4.47 1.20 9.83
C LEU A 71 -5.21 2.52 9.61
N ASP A 72 -4.43 3.56 9.38
CA ASP A 72 -4.90 4.88 9.01
C ASP A 72 -4.81 5.02 7.49
N VAL A 73 -5.96 4.93 6.81
CA VAL A 73 -6.05 4.98 5.36
C VAL A 73 -5.53 6.29 4.81
N THR A 74 -5.74 7.40 5.52
CA THR A 74 -5.23 8.72 5.12
C THR A 74 -3.70 8.73 5.08
N LYS A 75 -3.03 8.22 6.13
CA LYS A 75 -1.57 8.09 6.16
C LYS A 75 -1.05 7.14 5.09
N LEU A 76 -1.77 6.04 4.84
CA LEU A 76 -1.41 5.10 3.78
C LEU A 76 -1.54 5.71 2.39
N LEU A 77 -2.57 6.50 2.13
CA LEU A 77 -2.75 7.19 0.84
C LEU A 77 -1.65 8.24 0.61
N TRP A 78 -1.23 8.99 1.63
CA TRP A 78 -0.06 9.87 1.52
C TRP A 78 1.22 9.08 1.20
N ARG A 79 1.40 7.91 1.80
CA ARG A 79 2.53 7.03 1.48
C ARG A 79 2.42 6.46 0.06
N TYR A 80 1.21 6.12 -0.38
CA TYR A 80 0.95 5.65 -1.74
C TYR A 80 1.25 6.74 -2.78
N ILE A 81 0.82 7.97 -2.53
CA ILE A 81 1.18 9.14 -3.38
C ILE A 81 2.70 9.26 -3.51
N ALA A 82 3.44 9.17 -2.41
CA ALA A 82 4.91 9.21 -2.46
C ALA A 82 5.51 8.03 -3.26
N TYR A 83 4.89 6.86 -3.22
CA TYR A 83 5.27 5.71 -4.03
C TYR A 83 5.02 5.97 -5.53
N VAL A 84 3.83 6.48 -5.88
CA VAL A 84 3.48 6.84 -7.26
C VAL A 84 4.37 7.97 -7.78
N LYS A 85 4.71 8.97 -6.95
CA LYS A 85 5.67 10.04 -7.28
C LYS A 85 7.00 9.50 -7.80
N ASN A 86 7.51 8.45 -7.18
CA ASN A 86 8.82 7.91 -7.48
C ASN A 86 8.81 6.86 -8.60
N ARG A 87 7.66 6.23 -8.88
CA ARG A 87 7.58 5.05 -9.76
C ARG A 87 6.45 5.10 -10.79
N GLY A 88 5.55 6.09 -10.69
CA GLY A 88 4.35 6.17 -11.53
C GLY A 88 4.68 6.21 -13.02
N ASN A 89 5.70 6.93 -13.43
CA ASN A 89 6.13 6.98 -14.83
C ASN A 89 6.54 5.61 -15.39
N ILE A 90 7.02 4.70 -14.55
CA ILE A 90 7.37 3.33 -14.95
C ILE A 90 6.11 2.45 -14.93
N ILE A 91 5.32 2.55 -13.86
CA ILE A 91 4.15 1.69 -13.62
C ILE A 91 3.03 2.00 -14.63
N PHE A 92 2.81 3.29 -14.93
CA PHE A 92 1.71 3.78 -15.76
C PHE A 92 2.16 4.27 -17.15
N SER A 93 3.36 3.88 -17.61
CA SER A 93 4.01 4.41 -18.82
C SER A 93 3.40 3.90 -20.13
N GLN A 94 2.67 2.82 -20.13
CA GLN A 94 2.15 2.20 -21.36
C GLN A 94 0.77 2.78 -21.76
N GLY A 95 0.79 3.95 -22.40
CA GLY A 95 -0.43 4.57 -22.95
C GLY A 95 -1.38 5.09 -21.85
N LYS A 96 -2.68 5.19 -22.18
CA LYS A 96 -3.72 5.45 -21.16
C LYS A 96 -3.90 4.20 -20.33
N ALA A 97 -3.41 4.21 -19.08
CA ALA A 97 -3.66 3.12 -18.16
C ALA A 97 -5.18 2.94 -17.98
N SER A 98 -5.66 1.71 -18.07
CA SER A 98 -7.05 1.40 -17.76
C SER A 98 -7.30 1.55 -16.25
N GLU A 99 -8.55 1.78 -15.86
CA GLU A 99 -8.95 1.85 -14.46
C GLU A 99 -8.51 0.61 -13.68
N GLY A 100 -8.59 -0.58 -14.29
CA GLY A 100 -8.13 -1.83 -13.68
C GLY A 100 -6.64 -1.87 -13.32
N VAL A 101 -5.78 -1.12 -14.02
CA VAL A 101 -4.35 -1.00 -13.66
C VAL A 101 -4.20 -0.21 -12.36
N TYR A 102 -4.99 0.83 -12.17
CA TYR A 102 -5.00 1.62 -10.94
C TYR A 102 -5.52 0.80 -9.76
N HIS A 103 -6.64 0.07 -9.96
CA HIS A 103 -7.19 -0.85 -8.97
C HIS A 103 -6.18 -1.89 -8.52
N TYR A 104 -5.57 -2.61 -9.45
CA TYR A 104 -4.55 -3.62 -9.14
C TYR A 104 -3.36 -3.04 -8.37
N ASN A 105 -2.88 -1.87 -8.78
CA ASN A 105 -1.69 -1.28 -8.15
C ASN A 105 -1.96 -0.81 -6.71
N ILE A 106 -3.10 -0.15 -6.47
CA ILE A 106 -3.48 0.31 -5.13
C ILE A 106 -3.84 -0.87 -4.23
N ASP A 107 -4.52 -1.90 -4.74
CA ASP A 107 -4.81 -3.13 -4.02
C ASP A 107 -3.52 -3.83 -3.56
N ALA A 108 -2.58 -4.08 -4.47
CA ALA A 108 -1.29 -4.70 -4.14
C ALA A 108 -0.54 -3.91 -3.06
N PHE A 109 -0.61 -2.57 -3.12
CA PHE A 109 -0.01 -1.70 -2.11
C PHE A 109 -0.70 -1.85 -0.75
N PHE A 110 -2.03 -1.71 -0.69
CA PHE A 110 -2.79 -1.80 0.55
C PHE A 110 -2.74 -3.18 1.18
N SER A 111 -2.84 -4.25 0.38
CA SER A 111 -2.74 -5.64 0.83
C SER A 111 -1.41 -5.92 1.53
N THR A 112 -0.31 -5.31 1.05
CA THR A 112 1.00 -5.41 1.72
C THR A 112 0.97 -4.84 3.14
N TYR A 113 0.33 -3.70 3.36
CA TYR A 113 0.21 -3.09 4.68
C TYR A 113 -0.82 -3.80 5.56
N ALA A 114 -1.93 -4.24 4.98
CA ALA A 114 -2.97 -4.99 5.66
C ALA A 114 -2.40 -6.26 6.31
N GLU A 115 -1.58 -7.01 5.58
CA GLU A 115 -0.93 -8.23 6.10
C GLU A 115 -0.09 -7.97 7.36
N PHE A 116 0.61 -6.83 7.44
CA PHE A 116 1.43 -6.48 8.61
C PHE A 116 0.63 -5.99 9.81
N ALA A 117 -0.57 -5.49 9.58
CA ALA A 117 -1.41 -4.89 10.61
C ALA A 117 -2.55 -5.82 11.06
N ASP A 118 -2.56 -7.07 10.61
CA ASP A 118 -3.66 -8.03 10.84
C ASP A 118 -5.01 -7.47 10.35
N ALA A 119 -4.97 -6.80 9.22
CA ALA A 119 -6.14 -6.30 8.51
C ALA A 119 -6.41 -7.16 7.27
N LYS A 120 -7.62 -7.10 6.75
CA LYS A 120 -8.03 -7.79 5.52
C LYS A 120 -8.41 -6.76 4.47
N CYS A 121 -7.88 -6.93 3.26
CA CYS A 121 -8.18 -6.12 2.11
C CYS A 121 -8.98 -6.94 1.09
N PHE A 122 -10.10 -6.40 0.62
CA PHE A 122 -10.98 -7.06 -0.34
C PHE A 122 -11.25 -6.14 -1.51
N VAL A 123 -11.19 -6.67 -2.72
CA VAL A 123 -11.50 -5.94 -3.95
C VAL A 123 -12.92 -6.26 -4.43
N GLU A 124 -13.51 -5.30 -5.15
CA GLU A 124 -14.82 -5.44 -5.79
C GLU A 124 -15.91 -6.07 -4.90
N THR A 125 -15.96 -5.65 -3.64
CA THR A 125 -16.80 -6.26 -2.62
C THR A 125 -18.23 -5.71 -2.69
N PRO A 126 -19.27 -6.57 -2.72
CA PRO A 126 -20.65 -6.13 -2.64
C PRO A 126 -20.96 -5.44 -1.30
N VAL A 127 -21.40 -4.20 -1.34
CA VAL A 127 -21.79 -3.42 -0.15
C VAL A 127 -23.05 -2.62 -0.46
N GLY A 128 -24.08 -2.79 0.37
CA GLY A 128 -25.29 -1.97 0.33
C GLY A 128 -26.02 -1.92 -1.03
N GLY A 129 -25.97 -3.00 -1.82
CA GLY A 129 -26.58 -3.09 -3.14
C GLY A 129 -25.76 -2.49 -4.28
N GLY A 130 -24.48 -2.14 -4.01
CA GLY A 130 -23.46 -1.80 -5.01
C GLY A 130 -22.20 -2.62 -4.79
N ARG A 131 -21.13 -2.23 -5.47
CA ARG A 131 -19.81 -2.86 -5.33
C ARG A 131 -18.78 -1.76 -5.08
N VAL A 132 -18.05 -1.86 -3.96
CA VAL A 132 -16.92 -0.96 -3.64
C VAL A 132 -15.63 -1.51 -4.23
N ASP A 133 -14.76 -0.62 -4.71
CA ASP A 133 -13.54 -1.03 -5.38
C ASP A 133 -12.55 -1.66 -4.40
N LEU A 134 -12.39 -1.10 -3.19
CA LEU A 134 -11.52 -1.62 -2.16
C LEU A 134 -12.17 -1.47 -0.78
N LEU A 135 -12.19 -2.55 -0.02
CA LEU A 135 -12.70 -2.62 1.36
C LEU A 135 -11.60 -3.08 2.29
N LEU A 136 -11.31 -2.30 3.33
CA LEU A 136 -10.35 -2.65 4.37
C LEU A 136 -11.10 -2.94 5.68
N LEU A 137 -10.87 -4.13 6.24
CA LEU A 137 -11.45 -4.55 7.52
C LEU A 137 -10.36 -4.81 8.55
N GLN A 138 -10.48 -4.20 9.74
CA GLN A 138 -9.55 -4.44 10.83
C GLN A 138 -10.24 -4.23 12.18
N ALA A 139 -10.30 -5.27 13.02
CA ALA A 139 -10.81 -5.21 14.39
C ALA A 139 -12.15 -4.43 14.53
N GLY A 140 -13.10 -4.67 13.62
CA GLY A 140 -14.39 -4.01 13.58
C GLY A 140 -14.41 -2.63 12.89
N LYS A 141 -13.27 -2.07 12.51
CA LYS A 141 -13.19 -0.90 11.64
C LYS A 141 -13.36 -1.33 10.19
N THR A 142 -14.14 -0.57 9.44
CA THR A 142 -14.35 -0.75 8.01
C THR A 142 -14.02 0.56 7.31
N ASP A 143 -13.09 0.52 6.36
CA ASP A 143 -12.78 1.65 5.48
C ASP A 143 -13.15 1.27 4.03
N ILE A 144 -13.78 2.21 3.32
CA ILE A 144 -14.14 2.09 1.91
C ILE A 144 -13.28 3.04 1.09
N ILE A 145 -12.74 2.52 -0.02
CA ILE A 145 -11.98 3.28 -0.99
C ILE A 145 -12.59 3.04 -2.37
N GLU A 146 -13.13 4.09 -2.96
CA GLU A 146 -13.59 4.11 -4.34
C GLU A 146 -12.47 4.64 -5.22
N ILE A 147 -12.20 3.98 -6.35
CA ILE A 147 -11.06 4.26 -7.22
C ILE A 147 -11.59 4.65 -8.59
N LYS A 148 -11.20 5.81 -9.09
CA LYS A 148 -11.65 6.30 -10.39
C LYS A 148 -10.47 6.87 -11.18
N ARG A 149 -10.62 6.85 -12.49
CA ARG A 149 -9.86 7.73 -13.35
C ARG A 149 -10.44 9.13 -13.25
N TYR A 150 -9.59 10.14 -13.08
CA TYR A 150 -10.05 11.53 -12.98
C TYR A 150 -10.74 11.96 -14.27
N ASP A 151 -11.93 12.45 -14.11
CA ASP A 151 -12.76 13.09 -15.13
C ASP A 151 -13.52 14.21 -14.45
N ALA A 152 -13.32 15.44 -14.92
CA ALA A 152 -13.94 16.63 -14.33
C ALA A 152 -15.49 16.55 -14.38
N ASP A 153 -16.04 16.00 -15.47
CA ASP A 153 -17.49 15.88 -15.66
C ASP A 153 -18.11 14.77 -14.77
N GLN A 154 -17.31 13.83 -14.28
CA GLN A 154 -17.74 12.74 -13.41
C GLN A 154 -17.40 12.96 -11.93
N TYR A 155 -16.73 14.06 -11.62
CA TYR A 155 -16.22 14.34 -10.27
C TYR A 155 -17.32 14.33 -9.21
N GLU A 156 -18.37 15.12 -9.40
CA GLU A 156 -19.51 15.21 -8.48
C GLU A 156 -20.28 13.88 -8.39
N LYS A 157 -20.44 13.20 -9.53
CA LYS A 157 -21.11 11.90 -9.59
C LYS A 157 -20.37 10.84 -8.77
N SER A 158 -19.04 10.85 -8.84
CA SER A 158 -18.19 9.91 -8.05
C SER A 158 -18.28 10.18 -6.56
N GLN A 159 -18.37 11.44 -6.14
CA GLN A 159 -18.64 11.81 -4.75
C GLN A 159 -20.02 11.31 -4.30
N GLY A 160 -21.04 11.52 -5.11
CA GLY A 160 -22.40 11.02 -4.86
C GLY A 160 -22.44 9.49 -4.73
N GLN A 161 -21.69 8.77 -5.53
CA GLN A 161 -21.56 7.31 -5.44
C GLN A 161 -20.94 6.87 -4.11
N LEU A 162 -19.79 7.46 -3.72
CA LEU A 162 -19.15 7.17 -2.45
C LEU A 162 -20.10 7.47 -1.28
N LYS A 163 -20.77 8.63 -1.28
CA LYS A 163 -21.75 9.01 -0.26
C LYS A 163 -22.86 7.96 -0.13
N ALA A 164 -23.44 7.52 -1.25
CA ALA A 164 -24.47 6.49 -1.26
C ALA A 164 -23.99 5.15 -0.68
N TYR A 165 -22.73 4.77 -0.88
CA TYR A 165 -22.13 3.60 -0.25
C TYR A 165 -22.01 3.78 1.28
N LEU A 166 -21.57 4.94 1.74
CA LEU A 166 -21.46 5.23 3.18
C LEU A 166 -22.82 5.21 3.88
N GLU A 167 -23.85 5.75 3.24
CA GLU A 167 -25.22 5.71 3.77
C GLU A 167 -25.73 4.29 3.92
N ARG A 168 -25.63 3.47 2.86
CA ARG A 168 -26.11 2.10 2.82
C ARG A 168 -25.35 1.16 3.73
N SER A 169 -24.08 1.41 3.97
CA SER A 169 -23.20 0.61 4.84
C SER A 169 -23.22 1.08 6.30
N GLY A 170 -23.87 2.21 6.62
CA GLY A 170 -23.85 2.82 7.96
C GLY A 170 -22.49 3.40 8.35
N LEU A 171 -21.57 3.60 7.40
CA LEU A 171 -20.25 4.19 7.65
C LEU A 171 -20.33 5.71 7.66
N SER A 172 -19.46 6.34 8.46
CA SER A 172 -19.40 7.79 8.59
C SER A 172 -18.41 8.45 7.62
N GLU A 173 -17.39 7.72 7.18
CA GLU A 173 -16.31 8.26 6.33
C GLU A 173 -15.86 7.26 5.25
N GLY A 174 -15.30 7.78 4.14
CA GLY A 174 -14.74 7.00 3.07
C GLY A 174 -13.83 7.82 2.15
N HIS A 175 -13.13 7.14 1.26
CA HIS A 175 -12.13 7.72 0.40
C HIS A 175 -12.50 7.57 -1.09
N LEU A 176 -12.41 8.65 -1.84
CA LEU A 176 -12.46 8.67 -3.31
C LEU A 176 -11.05 8.97 -3.82
N VAL A 177 -10.45 8.02 -4.50
CA VAL A 177 -9.10 8.14 -5.06
C VAL A 177 -9.19 8.25 -6.57
N MET A 178 -8.77 9.38 -7.11
CA MET A 178 -8.80 9.66 -8.53
C MET A 178 -7.40 9.77 -9.11
N PHE A 179 -7.11 8.94 -10.10
CA PHE A 179 -5.85 8.97 -10.84
C PHE A 179 -5.95 9.92 -12.03
N SER A 180 -5.05 10.89 -12.11
CA SER A 180 -5.06 11.91 -13.14
C SER A 180 -3.81 11.92 -13.98
N GLU A 181 -3.99 11.98 -15.30
CA GLU A 181 -2.92 12.21 -16.27
C GLU A 181 -2.70 13.71 -16.55
N TYR A 182 -3.58 14.58 -16.04
CA TYR A 182 -3.63 16.01 -16.35
C TYR A 182 -3.15 16.90 -15.22
N HIS A 183 -3.23 16.44 -13.96
CA HIS A 183 -2.76 17.22 -12.82
C HIS A 183 -1.24 17.06 -12.63
N GLU A 184 -0.58 18.17 -12.34
CA GLU A 184 0.87 18.20 -12.07
C GLU A 184 1.18 17.95 -10.59
N ALA A 185 0.24 18.29 -9.72
CA ALA A 185 0.36 18.13 -8.27
C ALA A 185 -0.76 17.24 -7.72
N GLU A 186 -0.45 16.58 -6.61
CA GLU A 186 -1.46 15.88 -5.82
C GLU A 186 -2.45 16.84 -5.16
N GLY A 187 -3.70 16.39 -5.07
CA GLY A 187 -4.77 17.07 -4.35
C GLY A 187 -5.32 16.21 -3.24
N TYR A 188 -5.65 16.84 -2.12
CA TYR A 188 -6.42 16.24 -1.05
C TYR A 188 -7.40 17.26 -0.49
N GLU A 189 -8.64 16.85 -0.37
CA GLU A 189 -9.71 17.65 0.21
C GLU A 189 -10.56 16.76 1.13
N LYS A 190 -10.96 17.31 2.27
CA LYS A 190 -11.91 16.69 3.19
C LYS A 190 -13.22 17.46 3.11
N VAL A 191 -14.29 16.79 2.70
CA VAL A 191 -15.62 17.37 2.49
C VAL A 191 -16.61 16.74 3.48
N GLU A 192 -17.32 17.58 4.20
CA GLU A 192 -18.45 17.15 5.04
C GLU A 192 -19.75 17.32 4.25
N ALA A 193 -20.46 16.23 4.00
CA ALA A 193 -21.69 16.22 3.22
C ALA A 193 -22.76 15.35 3.90
N GLU A 194 -23.81 16.00 4.40
CA GLU A 194 -24.98 15.33 5.02
C GLU A 194 -24.59 14.33 6.12
N GLY A 195 -23.67 14.73 7.01
CA GLY A 195 -23.21 13.90 8.13
C GLY A 195 -22.23 12.77 7.74
N LYS A 196 -21.74 12.80 6.50
CA LYS A 196 -20.66 11.90 6.02
C LYS A 196 -19.42 12.69 5.72
N THR A 197 -18.26 12.11 5.99
CA THR A 197 -16.95 12.65 5.67
C THR A 197 -16.40 11.97 4.40
N LEU A 198 -16.16 12.76 3.36
CA LEU A 198 -15.56 12.30 2.12
C LEU A 198 -14.10 12.78 2.06
N HIS A 199 -13.17 11.86 1.93
CA HIS A 199 -11.77 12.15 1.68
C HIS A 199 -11.48 12.04 0.18
N LEU A 200 -11.28 13.17 -0.48
CA LEU A 200 -11.11 13.26 -1.94
C LEU A 200 -9.63 13.40 -2.27
N TRP A 201 -9.14 12.53 -3.14
CA TRP A 201 -7.74 12.45 -3.51
C TRP A 201 -7.55 12.55 -5.01
N ILE A 202 -6.61 13.39 -5.46
CA ILE A 202 -6.14 13.42 -6.85
C ILE A 202 -4.68 12.99 -6.86
N ILE A 203 -4.39 11.92 -7.59
CA ILE A 203 -3.06 11.34 -7.70
C ILE A 203 -2.54 11.49 -9.12
N PRO A 204 -1.57 12.39 -9.38
CA PRO A 204 -0.93 12.51 -10.68
C PRO A 204 -0.13 11.27 -11.03
N VAL A 205 -0.40 10.69 -12.19
CA VAL A 205 0.30 9.48 -12.68
C VAL A 205 1.35 9.76 -13.73
N LYS A 206 1.26 10.88 -14.42
CA LYS A 206 2.27 11.38 -15.36
C LYS A 206 2.97 12.60 -14.76
N ARG A 207 4.29 12.58 -14.81
CA ARG A 207 5.11 13.72 -14.41
C ARG A 207 6.02 14.10 -15.57
N PRO A 208 6.26 15.39 -15.80
CA PRO A 208 7.30 15.80 -16.74
C PRO A 208 8.61 15.16 -16.33
N VAL A 209 9.21 14.40 -17.23
CA VAL A 209 10.58 13.92 -17.08
C VAL A 209 11.45 15.14 -17.23
N PRO A 210 12.37 15.43 -16.27
CA PRO A 210 13.36 16.47 -16.51
C PRO A 210 14.05 16.16 -17.82
N SER A 211 14.01 17.10 -18.78
CA SER A 211 14.78 16.99 -20.01
C SER A 211 16.26 16.85 -19.63
N ALA A 212 16.87 15.75 -20.08
CA ALA A 212 18.31 15.55 -19.97
C ALA A 212 19.07 16.61 -20.75
#